data_17c21945bbddf57acdeb2d217e1ed2c3
#
_entry.id   17c21945bbddf57acdeb2d217e1ed2c3
#
_cell.length_a   1.000
_cell.length_b   1.000
_cell.length_c   1.000
_cell.angle_alpha   90.00
_cell.angle_beta   90.00
_cell.angle_gamma   90.00
#
_symmetry.space_group_name_H-M   'P 1'
#
loop_
_entity.id
_entity.type
_entity.pdbx_description
1 polymer ?
#
loop_
_entity_poly.entity_id
_entity_poly.type
_entity_poly.pdbx_seq_one_letter_code
_entity_poly.pdbx_strand_id
1 'polypeptide(L)'
;SFDVIVIGGGHAGVEAAEVSSRMGLSVALITHDVMKIGEMSCNPAIGGIGKSHLAKEVDALGGLMAKSADKAGIHYRVLNSTKGQAVRATRVQTDRDLYKKAVQNYLNQSENLSIIEGSVVDINIESSVAKSVVTEDGSVYFASAIILTTGTFLGGIMHTGLSQSQGGRVGDPSSVELAQKLRGLGLPVGRLKTGTPPRLNKNTIDWSLLTPQPGDSPTPLLSYTSDEESRPLQMNCFMTRTNSKTHRIILDYLHESPMYSGIIE
;
A
#
# COMPACT_ATOMS: atom_id res chain seq x y z
N SER A 1 -26.69 3.32 8.60
CA SER A 1 -25.84 4.29 9.32
C SER A 1 -24.76 3.54 10.08
N PHE A 2 -23.59 4.10 10.17
CA PHE A 2 -22.39 3.53 10.81
C PHE A 2 -21.80 4.55 11.80
N ASP A 3 -20.99 4.07 12.73
CA ASP A 3 -20.19 4.99 13.55
C ASP A 3 -19.03 5.55 12.73
N VAL A 4 -18.39 4.69 11.93
CA VAL A 4 -17.24 5.06 11.08
C VAL A 4 -17.42 4.53 9.66
N ILE A 5 -17.15 5.37 8.67
CA ILE A 5 -16.94 4.94 7.28
C ILE A 5 -15.48 5.13 6.92
N VAL A 6 -14.86 4.08 6.39
CA VAL A 6 -13.49 4.11 5.84
C VAL A 6 -13.57 3.98 4.33
N ILE A 7 -12.96 4.93 3.62
CA ILE A 7 -12.95 4.98 2.15
C ILE A 7 -11.59 4.50 1.64
N GLY A 8 -11.57 3.34 1.00
CA GLY A 8 -10.38 2.73 0.39
C GLY A 8 -9.85 1.51 1.14
N GLY A 9 -9.77 0.36 0.46
CA GLY A 9 -9.34 -0.94 0.99
C GLY A 9 -7.82 -1.17 0.95
N GLY A 10 -7.00 -0.11 0.88
CA GLY A 10 -5.54 -0.21 0.97
C GLY A 10 -5.05 -0.42 2.41
N HIS A 11 -3.73 -0.43 2.62
CA HIS A 11 -3.12 -0.71 3.93
C HIS A 11 -3.65 0.18 5.06
N ALA A 12 -3.74 1.49 4.81
CA ALA A 12 -4.24 2.45 5.81
C ALA A 12 -5.72 2.24 6.13
N GLY A 13 -6.53 1.94 5.10
CA GLY A 13 -7.96 1.68 5.29
C GLY A 13 -8.24 0.39 6.04
N VAL A 14 -7.45 -0.66 5.75
CA VAL A 14 -7.53 -1.94 6.46
C VAL A 14 -7.25 -1.74 7.95
N GLU A 15 -6.18 -1.03 8.31
CA GLU A 15 -5.84 -0.74 9.69
C GLU A 15 -6.92 0.10 10.39
N ALA A 16 -7.42 1.15 9.71
CA ALA A 16 -8.47 2.01 10.26
C ALA A 16 -9.79 1.25 10.47
N ALA A 17 -10.18 0.42 9.51
CA ALA A 17 -11.43 -0.34 9.60
C ALA A 17 -11.37 -1.41 10.70
N GLU A 18 -10.28 -2.16 10.75
CA GLU A 18 -10.11 -3.22 11.76
C GLU A 18 -10.08 -2.65 13.18
N VAL A 19 -9.22 -1.65 13.43
CA VAL A 19 -9.12 -1.10 14.79
C VAL A 19 -10.45 -0.49 15.27
N SER A 20 -11.17 0.20 14.37
CA SER A 20 -12.47 0.78 14.72
C SER A 20 -13.49 -0.32 15.04
N SER A 21 -13.54 -1.38 14.24
CA SER A 21 -14.40 -2.55 14.48
C SER A 21 -14.06 -3.26 15.79
N ARG A 22 -12.77 -3.48 16.06
CA ARG A 22 -12.27 -4.10 17.30
C ARG A 22 -12.55 -3.27 18.55
N MET A 23 -12.67 -1.95 18.40
CA MET A 23 -13.13 -1.05 19.48
C MET A 23 -14.64 -1.13 19.71
N GLY A 24 -15.38 -1.95 18.98
CA GLY A 24 -16.82 -2.16 19.12
C GLY A 24 -17.69 -1.18 18.31
N LEU A 25 -17.09 -0.40 17.41
CA LEU A 25 -17.84 0.53 16.57
C LEU A 25 -18.40 -0.20 15.34
N SER A 26 -19.58 0.24 14.88
CA SER A 26 -20.17 -0.17 13.61
C SER A 26 -19.41 0.51 12.45
N VAL A 27 -18.72 -0.27 11.63
CA VAL A 27 -17.80 0.24 10.59
C VAL A 27 -18.22 -0.20 9.20
N ALA A 28 -18.19 0.71 8.22
CA ALA A 28 -18.22 0.38 6.80
C ALA A 28 -16.85 0.65 6.17
N LEU A 29 -16.28 -0.36 5.51
CA LEU A 29 -15.12 -0.21 4.61
C LEU A 29 -15.64 -0.21 3.18
N ILE A 30 -15.57 0.93 2.49
CA ILE A 30 -16.06 1.09 1.12
C ILE A 30 -14.85 1.10 0.17
N THR A 31 -14.85 0.21 -0.80
CA THR A 31 -13.78 0.07 -1.81
C THR A 31 -14.36 -0.33 -3.16
N HIS A 32 -13.76 0.11 -4.26
CA HIS A 32 -14.26 -0.19 -5.61
C HIS A 32 -14.06 -1.64 -6.06
N ASP A 33 -13.27 -2.43 -5.36
CA ASP A 33 -13.07 -3.86 -5.64
C ASP A 33 -12.69 -4.56 -4.33
N VAL A 34 -13.62 -5.34 -3.79
CA VAL A 34 -13.41 -6.07 -2.53
C VAL A 34 -12.33 -7.15 -2.65
N MET A 35 -12.12 -7.70 -3.86
CA MET A 35 -11.09 -8.70 -4.11
C MET A 35 -9.67 -8.12 -4.06
N LYS A 36 -9.54 -6.80 -4.10
CA LYS A 36 -8.27 -6.07 -4.05
C LYS A 36 -7.95 -5.47 -2.69
N ILE A 37 -8.77 -5.73 -1.67
CA ILE A 37 -8.46 -5.30 -0.30
C ILE A 37 -7.11 -5.86 0.15
N GLY A 38 -6.23 -5.00 0.66
CA GLY A 38 -4.88 -5.37 1.09
C GLY A 38 -3.88 -5.61 -0.03
N GLU A 39 -4.22 -5.32 -1.28
CA GLU A 39 -3.30 -5.51 -2.40
C GLU A 39 -2.14 -4.52 -2.38
N MET A 40 -0.93 -5.03 -2.63
CA MET A 40 0.30 -4.22 -2.69
C MET A 40 0.44 -3.53 -4.06
N SER A 41 0.40 -2.21 -4.07
CA SER A 41 0.42 -1.41 -5.31
C SER A 41 1.76 -1.43 -6.04
N CYS A 42 2.87 -1.48 -5.32
CA CYS A 42 4.22 -1.32 -5.87
C CYS A 42 5.10 -2.54 -5.63
N ASN A 43 5.98 -2.41 -4.64
CA ASN A 43 6.89 -3.48 -4.24
C ASN A 43 6.19 -4.46 -3.31
N PRO A 44 6.42 -5.76 -3.44
CA PRO A 44 5.87 -6.74 -2.53
C PRO A 44 6.69 -6.78 -1.23
N ALA A 45 6.75 -5.67 -0.52
CA ALA A 45 7.54 -5.55 0.70
C ALA A 45 6.85 -4.64 1.73
N ILE A 46 6.91 -5.05 2.99
CA ILE A 46 6.50 -4.27 4.15
C ILE A 46 7.74 -3.89 4.96
N GLY A 47 7.75 -2.67 5.49
CA GLY A 47 8.85 -2.16 6.30
C GLY A 47 9.93 -1.46 5.49
N GLY A 48 11.14 -1.43 6.04
CA GLY A 48 12.25 -0.61 5.58
C GLY A 48 12.49 0.60 6.47
N ILE A 49 13.50 1.41 6.15
CA ILE A 49 13.92 2.56 6.98
C ILE A 49 12.76 3.55 7.12
N GLY A 50 12.44 3.93 8.36
CA GLY A 50 11.28 4.74 8.72
C GLY A 50 9.96 3.96 8.73
N LYS A 51 9.69 3.15 7.72
CA LYS A 51 8.43 2.43 7.56
C LYS A 51 8.22 1.32 8.60
N SER A 52 9.24 0.52 8.90
CA SER A 52 9.11 -0.55 9.89
C SER A 52 9.00 -0.02 11.32
N HIS A 53 9.51 1.17 11.60
CA HIS A 53 9.30 1.82 12.89
C HIS A 53 7.81 2.06 13.13
N LEU A 54 7.15 2.72 12.17
CA LEU A 54 5.70 2.96 12.22
C LEU A 54 4.90 1.65 12.19
N ALA A 55 5.29 0.68 11.34
CA ALA A 55 4.60 -0.61 11.28
C ALA A 55 4.64 -1.37 12.62
N LYS A 56 5.76 -1.27 13.35
CA LYS A 56 5.90 -1.87 14.69
C LYS A 56 5.08 -1.12 15.76
N GLU A 57 4.96 0.19 15.65
CA GLU A 57 4.08 0.98 16.54
C GLU A 57 2.60 0.59 16.32
N VAL A 58 2.18 0.46 15.06
CA VAL A 58 0.83 -0.01 14.69
C VAL A 58 0.61 -1.45 15.18
N ASP A 59 1.60 -2.34 15.03
CA ASP A 59 1.56 -3.72 15.52
C ASP A 59 1.41 -3.79 17.05
N ALA A 60 2.15 -2.94 17.79
CA ALA A 60 2.04 -2.86 19.25
C ALA A 60 0.64 -2.44 19.72
N LEU A 61 -0.10 -1.71 18.88
CA LEU A 61 -1.50 -1.38 19.10
C LEU A 61 -2.48 -2.45 18.58
N GLY A 62 -1.96 -3.57 18.08
CA GLY A 62 -2.74 -4.71 17.62
C GLY A 62 -3.04 -4.75 16.13
N GLY A 63 -2.43 -3.87 15.31
CA GLY A 63 -2.64 -3.77 13.87
C GLY A 63 -2.36 -5.05 13.08
N LEU A 64 -2.79 -5.08 11.83
CA LEU A 64 -2.78 -6.27 10.98
C LEU A 64 -1.58 -6.35 10.03
N MET A 65 -0.99 -5.22 9.66
CA MET A 65 0.02 -5.13 8.60
C MET A 65 1.23 -6.01 8.89
N ALA A 66 1.80 -5.93 10.10
CA ALA A 66 2.98 -6.69 10.48
C ALA A 66 2.68 -8.19 10.56
N LYS A 67 1.55 -8.57 11.15
CA LYS A 67 1.08 -9.97 11.25
C LYS A 67 0.86 -10.57 9.85
N SER A 68 0.21 -9.82 8.95
CA SER A 68 -0.01 -10.25 7.57
C SER A 68 1.30 -10.36 6.79
N ALA A 69 2.24 -9.44 7.05
CA ALA A 69 3.57 -9.50 6.44
C ALA A 69 4.36 -10.73 6.86
N ASP A 70 4.29 -11.12 8.14
CA ASP A 70 4.97 -12.32 8.61
C ASP A 70 4.32 -13.61 8.08
N LYS A 71 2.99 -13.65 7.93
CA LYS A 71 2.30 -14.79 7.28
C LYS A 71 2.61 -14.95 5.80
N ALA A 72 3.07 -13.91 5.14
CA ALA A 72 3.36 -13.90 3.71
C ALA A 72 4.84 -13.69 3.39
N GLY A 73 5.69 -13.54 4.41
CA GLY A 73 7.08 -13.14 4.27
C GLY A 73 7.97 -14.24 3.70
N ILE A 74 8.58 -13.96 2.57
CA ILE A 74 9.48 -14.88 1.84
C ILE A 74 10.95 -14.49 1.96
N HIS A 75 11.26 -13.29 2.47
CA HIS A 75 12.63 -12.84 2.68
C HIS A 75 12.66 -11.69 3.70
N TYR A 76 13.53 -11.81 4.70
CA TYR A 76 13.62 -10.86 5.81
C TYR A 76 15.03 -10.28 5.91
N ARG A 77 15.15 -8.97 6.07
CA ARG A 77 16.43 -8.28 6.28
C ARG A 77 16.31 -7.15 7.29
N VAL A 78 17.30 -7.05 8.18
CA VAL A 78 17.53 -5.84 8.98
C VAL A 78 18.41 -4.90 8.17
N LEU A 79 17.83 -3.82 7.70
CA LEU A 79 18.55 -2.74 7.04
C LEU A 79 19.34 -1.93 8.07
N ASN A 80 20.48 -1.36 7.66
CA ASN A 80 21.38 -0.60 8.55
C ASN A 80 21.83 -1.39 9.80
N SER A 81 21.99 -2.69 9.69
CA SER A 81 22.40 -3.57 10.83
C SER A 81 23.71 -3.15 11.50
N THR A 82 24.61 -2.49 10.78
CA THR A 82 25.88 -1.95 11.27
C THR A 82 25.78 -0.56 11.89
N LYS A 83 24.60 0.06 11.85
CA LYS A 83 24.34 1.41 12.39
C LYS A 83 23.73 1.35 13.79
N GLY A 84 23.49 2.52 14.39
CA GLY A 84 22.80 2.63 15.68
C GLY A 84 21.38 2.06 15.63
N GLN A 85 20.88 1.61 16.78
CA GLN A 85 19.57 0.91 16.84
C GLN A 85 18.40 1.74 16.28
N ALA A 86 18.40 3.05 16.49
CA ALA A 86 17.33 3.94 16.05
C ALA A 86 17.11 3.96 14.52
N VAL A 87 18.09 3.55 13.71
CA VAL A 87 18.00 3.49 12.25
C VAL A 87 18.00 2.08 11.70
N ARG A 88 18.03 1.06 12.56
CA ARG A 88 17.87 -0.34 12.14
C ARG A 88 16.41 -0.59 11.81
N ALA A 89 16.16 -1.20 10.68
CA ALA A 89 14.81 -1.35 10.16
C ALA A 89 14.61 -2.71 9.51
N THR A 90 13.62 -3.46 9.94
CA THR A 90 13.23 -4.72 9.31
C THR A 90 12.53 -4.43 7.99
N ARG A 91 12.89 -5.16 6.94
CA ARG A 91 12.16 -5.21 5.67
C ARG A 91 11.79 -6.65 5.37
N VAL A 92 10.52 -6.88 5.12
CA VAL A 92 9.96 -8.19 4.76
C VAL A 92 9.52 -8.12 3.30
N GLN A 93 10.13 -8.95 2.44
CA GLN A 93 9.59 -9.21 1.10
C GLN A 93 8.49 -10.25 1.26
N THR A 94 7.36 -10.03 0.62
CA THR A 94 6.18 -10.88 0.79
C THR A 94 5.73 -11.48 -0.53
N ASP A 95 5.10 -12.64 -0.46
CA ASP A 95 4.22 -13.11 -1.52
C ASP A 95 2.95 -12.25 -1.50
N ARG A 96 2.59 -11.64 -2.64
CA ARG A 96 1.47 -10.69 -2.74
C ARG A 96 0.12 -11.34 -2.47
N ASP A 97 -0.07 -12.55 -2.99
CA ASP A 97 -1.36 -13.23 -2.88
C ASP A 97 -1.56 -13.75 -1.46
N LEU A 98 -0.51 -14.27 -0.83
CA LEU A 98 -0.55 -14.68 0.57
C LEU A 98 -0.79 -13.49 1.49
N TYR A 99 -0.15 -12.34 1.24
CA TYR A 99 -0.35 -11.13 2.03
C TYR A 99 -1.80 -10.63 1.93
N LYS A 100 -2.32 -10.49 0.70
CA LYS A 100 -3.69 -10.09 0.45
C LYS A 100 -4.69 -11.02 1.14
N LYS A 101 -4.49 -12.33 0.99
CA LYS A 101 -5.32 -13.36 1.64
C LYS A 101 -5.26 -13.27 3.17
N ALA A 102 -4.09 -13.03 3.74
CA ALA A 102 -3.95 -12.86 5.19
C ALA A 102 -4.74 -11.64 5.68
N VAL A 103 -4.63 -10.51 5.01
CA VAL A 103 -5.40 -9.29 5.32
C VAL A 103 -6.89 -9.55 5.25
N GLN A 104 -7.37 -10.12 4.15
CA GLN A 104 -8.80 -10.42 3.96
C GLN A 104 -9.34 -11.39 5.02
N ASN A 105 -8.55 -12.39 5.39
CA ASN A 105 -8.93 -13.33 6.46
C ASN A 105 -9.11 -12.64 7.82
N TYR A 106 -8.25 -11.68 8.16
CA TYR A 106 -8.41 -10.90 9.39
C TYR A 106 -9.67 -10.04 9.36
N LEU A 107 -9.92 -9.33 8.26
CA LEU A 107 -11.12 -8.50 8.14
C LEU A 107 -12.42 -9.32 8.17
N ASN A 108 -12.42 -10.50 7.57
CA ASN A 108 -13.58 -11.39 7.59
C ASN A 108 -13.93 -11.93 8.99
N GLN A 109 -13.00 -11.83 9.95
CA GLN A 109 -13.22 -12.20 11.35
C GLN A 109 -13.72 -11.02 12.21
N SER A 110 -13.78 -9.82 11.65
CA SER A 110 -14.21 -8.61 12.37
C SER A 110 -15.73 -8.54 12.42
N GLU A 111 -16.32 -8.67 13.62
CA GLU A 111 -17.78 -8.81 13.81
C GLU A 111 -18.59 -7.56 13.45
N ASN A 112 -18.02 -6.36 13.69
CA ASN A 112 -18.71 -5.07 13.49
C ASN A 112 -18.30 -4.37 12.19
N LEU A 113 -17.70 -5.10 11.24
CA LEU A 113 -17.23 -4.57 9.96
C LEU A 113 -18.12 -5.01 8.80
N SER A 114 -18.67 -4.04 8.10
CA SER A 114 -19.34 -4.24 6.82
C SER A 114 -18.40 -3.84 5.68
N ILE A 115 -18.10 -4.76 4.77
CA ILE A 115 -17.32 -4.48 3.55
C ILE A 115 -18.30 -4.21 2.41
N ILE A 116 -18.19 -3.04 1.80
CA ILE A 116 -19.11 -2.56 0.76
C ILE A 116 -18.30 -2.32 -0.52
N GLU A 117 -18.70 -2.97 -1.61
CA GLU A 117 -18.16 -2.67 -2.93
C GLU A 117 -18.81 -1.42 -3.50
N GLY A 118 -18.03 -0.44 -3.87
CA GLY A 118 -18.51 0.81 -4.43
C GLY A 118 -17.41 1.86 -4.54
N SER A 119 -17.59 2.79 -5.48
CA SER A 119 -16.70 3.92 -5.70
C SER A 119 -17.31 5.16 -5.04
N VAL A 120 -16.67 5.70 -4.00
CA VAL A 120 -17.13 6.94 -3.36
C VAL A 120 -16.77 8.12 -4.25
N VAL A 121 -17.78 8.90 -4.62
CA VAL A 121 -17.65 10.07 -5.52
C VAL A 121 -17.86 11.40 -4.80
N ASP A 122 -18.60 11.40 -3.68
CA ASP A 122 -18.86 12.63 -2.93
C ASP A 122 -18.91 12.39 -1.41
N ILE A 123 -18.69 13.49 -0.67
CA ILE A 123 -18.85 13.58 0.78
C ILE A 123 -19.78 14.74 1.09
N ASN A 124 -20.91 14.45 1.73
CA ASN A 124 -21.86 15.47 2.15
C ASN A 124 -21.40 16.11 3.45
N ILE A 125 -21.25 17.42 3.42
CA ILE A 125 -20.80 18.23 4.56
C ILE A 125 -21.91 19.24 4.90
N GLU A 126 -22.37 19.21 6.13
CA GLU A 126 -23.37 20.10 6.68
C GLU A 126 -22.81 20.81 7.91
N SER A 127 -22.87 22.13 7.93
CA SER A 127 -22.35 22.93 9.05
C SER A 127 -20.92 22.56 9.45
N SER A 128 -20.03 22.36 8.45
CA SER A 128 -18.64 21.93 8.62
C SER A 128 -18.44 20.53 9.22
N VAL A 129 -19.46 19.67 9.19
CA VAL A 129 -19.40 18.29 9.66
C VAL A 129 -19.69 17.37 8.48
N ALA A 130 -18.80 16.41 8.21
CA ALA A 130 -19.05 15.33 7.25
C ALA A 130 -20.13 14.39 7.81
N LYS A 131 -21.22 14.19 7.06
CA LYS A 131 -22.41 13.44 7.50
C LYS A 131 -22.57 12.13 6.76
N SER A 132 -22.22 12.09 5.50
CA SER A 132 -22.41 10.89 4.67
C SER A 132 -21.47 10.90 3.48
N VAL A 133 -21.34 9.75 2.86
CA VAL A 133 -20.66 9.56 1.58
C VAL A 133 -21.67 9.11 0.53
N VAL A 134 -21.41 9.45 -0.72
CA VAL A 134 -22.20 9.04 -1.87
C VAL A 134 -21.32 8.17 -2.77
N THR A 135 -21.86 7.01 -3.17
CA THR A 135 -21.22 6.11 -4.13
C THR A 135 -21.70 6.38 -5.55
N GLU A 136 -20.96 5.92 -6.55
CA GLU A 136 -21.21 6.13 -7.98
C GLU A 136 -22.62 5.68 -8.42
N ASP A 137 -23.15 4.65 -7.78
CA ASP A 137 -24.52 4.14 -8.00
C ASP A 137 -25.62 5.01 -7.36
N GLY A 138 -25.25 6.10 -6.69
CA GLY A 138 -26.16 7.01 -6.00
C GLY A 138 -26.54 6.59 -4.58
N SER A 139 -25.98 5.50 -4.06
CA SER A 139 -26.24 5.07 -2.68
C SER A 139 -25.61 6.06 -1.69
N VAL A 140 -26.31 6.32 -0.57
CA VAL A 140 -25.85 7.25 0.48
C VAL A 140 -25.66 6.50 1.79
N TYR A 141 -24.47 6.61 2.34
CA TYR A 141 -24.11 5.99 3.63
C TYR A 141 -23.80 7.06 4.66
N PHE A 142 -24.48 7.02 5.79
CA PHE A 142 -24.33 7.99 6.90
C PHE A 142 -23.36 7.45 7.93
N ALA A 143 -22.53 8.35 8.51
CA ALA A 143 -21.65 8.03 9.61
C ALA A 143 -21.37 9.22 10.52
N SER A 144 -20.96 8.93 11.76
CA SER A 144 -20.48 9.92 12.72
C SER A 144 -19.08 10.42 12.39
N ALA A 145 -18.24 9.56 11.78
CA ALA A 145 -16.88 9.89 11.32
C ALA A 145 -16.58 9.25 9.95
N ILE A 146 -15.80 9.95 9.14
CA ILE A 146 -15.36 9.47 7.82
C ILE A 146 -13.84 9.53 7.76
N ILE A 147 -13.22 8.40 7.44
CA ILE A 147 -11.76 8.24 7.29
C ILE A 147 -11.44 8.05 5.81
N LEU A 148 -10.66 8.97 5.24
CA LEU A 148 -10.28 8.96 3.84
C LEU A 148 -8.89 8.35 3.66
N THR A 149 -8.82 7.20 2.98
CA THR A 149 -7.57 6.43 2.74
C THR A 149 -7.42 6.01 1.28
N THR A 150 -7.70 6.92 0.35
CA THR A 150 -7.75 6.67 -1.09
C THR A 150 -6.40 6.36 -1.75
N GLY A 151 -5.30 6.51 -1.03
CA GLY A 151 -3.96 6.14 -1.50
C GLY A 151 -3.57 6.88 -2.79
N THR A 152 -3.15 6.13 -3.81
CA THR A 152 -2.70 6.66 -5.11
C THR A 152 -3.84 6.86 -6.13
N PHE A 153 -5.09 6.56 -5.77
CA PHE A 153 -6.22 6.59 -6.71
C PHE A 153 -6.87 7.98 -6.85
N LEU A 154 -6.65 8.88 -5.90
CA LEU A 154 -7.27 10.20 -5.85
C LEU A 154 -6.74 11.11 -6.97
N GLY A 155 -7.42 11.10 -8.11
CA GLY A 155 -7.01 11.82 -9.32
C GLY A 155 -5.64 11.36 -9.84
N GLY A 156 -5.31 10.07 -9.68
CA GLY A 156 -4.03 9.49 -10.07
C GLY A 156 -3.79 9.53 -11.57
N ILE A 157 -2.54 9.78 -11.98
CA ILE A 157 -2.07 9.71 -13.37
C ILE A 157 -0.85 8.80 -13.40
N MET A 158 -0.87 7.83 -14.32
CA MET A 158 0.25 6.93 -14.57
C MET A 158 1.04 7.42 -15.79
N HIS A 159 2.36 7.45 -15.67
CA HIS A 159 3.28 7.77 -16.75
C HIS A 159 4.05 6.51 -17.15
N THR A 160 4.07 6.21 -18.46
CA THR A 160 4.87 5.14 -19.04
C THR A 160 5.62 5.72 -20.23
N GLY A 161 6.87 6.12 -20.03
CA GLY A 161 7.58 6.98 -20.98
C GLY A 161 6.80 8.28 -21.18
N LEU A 162 6.53 8.63 -22.45
CA LEU A 162 5.76 9.82 -22.81
C LEU A 162 4.22 9.62 -22.76
N SER A 163 3.77 8.39 -22.61
CA SER A 163 2.35 8.08 -22.55
C SER A 163 1.79 8.32 -21.14
N GLN A 164 0.57 8.86 -21.09
CA GLN A 164 -0.16 9.11 -19.85
C GLN A 164 -1.51 8.39 -19.87
N SER A 165 -1.91 7.86 -18.73
CA SER A 165 -3.23 7.30 -18.53
C SER A 165 -3.75 7.62 -17.13
N GLN A 166 -5.07 7.81 -16.99
CA GLN A 166 -5.70 7.95 -15.69
C GLN A 166 -5.69 6.62 -14.94
N GLY A 167 -5.44 6.67 -13.64
CA GLY A 167 -5.45 5.52 -12.75
C GLY A 167 -4.43 5.65 -11.63
N GLY A 168 -4.69 4.98 -10.52
CA GLY A 168 -3.74 4.87 -9.40
C GLY A 168 -2.84 3.62 -9.52
N ARG A 169 -3.27 2.66 -10.32
CA ARG A 169 -2.59 1.40 -10.63
C ARG A 169 -3.08 0.88 -11.98
N VAL A 170 -2.24 0.12 -12.69
CA VAL A 170 -2.60 -0.47 -13.99
C VAL A 170 -3.84 -1.36 -13.84
N GLY A 171 -4.88 -1.07 -14.63
CA GLY A 171 -6.15 -1.81 -14.64
C GLY A 171 -7.16 -1.36 -13.58
N ASP A 172 -6.87 -0.30 -12.82
CA ASP A 172 -7.80 0.24 -11.83
C ASP A 172 -8.22 1.68 -12.18
N PRO A 173 -9.49 2.05 -11.90
CA PRO A 173 -9.99 3.39 -12.16
C PRO A 173 -9.34 4.44 -11.24
N SER A 174 -9.43 5.70 -11.63
CA SER A 174 -9.04 6.85 -10.81
C SER A 174 -10.26 7.48 -10.18
N SER A 175 -10.19 7.84 -8.90
CA SER A 175 -11.24 8.58 -8.18
C SER A 175 -11.12 10.08 -8.51
N VAL A 176 -11.60 10.49 -9.68
CA VAL A 176 -11.48 11.87 -10.17
C VAL A 176 -12.48 12.79 -9.48
N GLU A 177 -13.74 12.38 -9.36
CA GLU A 177 -14.82 13.16 -8.78
C GLU A 177 -14.56 13.49 -7.30
N LEU A 178 -14.19 12.49 -6.51
CA LEU A 178 -13.80 12.69 -5.12
C LEU A 178 -12.59 13.62 -4.98
N ALA A 179 -11.61 13.54 -5.91
CA ALA A 179 -10.47 14.45 -5.93
C ALA A 179 -10.89 15.90 -6.20
N GLN A 180 -11.84 16.13 -7.10
CA GLN A 180 -12.41 17.46 -7.38
C GLN A 180 -13.18 18.00 -6.18
N LYS A 181 -13.98 17.15 -5.54
CA LYS A 181 -14.72 17.50 -4.31
C LYS A 181 -13.77 17.99 -3.22
N LEU A 182 -12.70 17.26 -2.95
CA LEU A 182 -11.73 17.65 -1.90
C LEU A 182 -11.03 18.98 -2.20
N ARG A 183 -10.71 19.26 -3.47
CA ARG A 183 -10.18 20.56 -3.87
C ARG A 183 -11.19 21.68 -3.64
N GLY A 184 -12.47 21.42 -3.93
CA GLY A 184 -13.57 22.37 -3.70
C GLY A 184 -13.82 22.71 -2.22
N LEU A 185 -13.31 21.90 -1.28
CA LEU A 185 -13.40 22.17 0.16
C LEU A 185 -12.37 23.20 0.67
N GLY A 186 -11.51 23.74 -0.20
CA GLY A 186 -10.48 24.71 0.19
C GLY A 186 -9.30 24.08 0.93
N LEU A 187 -9.16 22.76 0.93
CA LEU A 187 -8.00 22.06 1.49
C LEU A 187 -6.77 22.29 0.60
N PRO A 188 -5.57 22.52 1.16
CA PRO A 188 -4.35 22.61 0.38
C PRO A 188 -4.00 21.21 -0.17
N VAL A 189 -4.22 21.01 -1.46
CA VAL A 189 -3.98 19.74 -2.14
C VAL A 189 -2.76 19.85 -3.04
N GLY A 190 -1.76 19.02 -2.80
CA GLY A 190 -0.57 18.86 -3.65
C GLY A 190 -0.55 17.51 -4.37
N ARG A 191 0.40 17.33 -5.26
CA ARG A 191 0.66 16.05 -5.94
C ARG A 191 1.98 15.47 -5.47
N LEU A 192 1.97 14.16 -5.25
CA LEU A 192 3.18 13.40 -4.94
C LEU A 192 3.44 12.39 -6.05
N LYS A 193 4.71 12.15 -6.32
CA LYS A 193 5.17 11.18 -7.31
C LYS A 193 5.66 9.92 -6.63
N THR A 194 5.26 8.77 -7.17
CA THR A 194 5.83 7.46 -6.81
C THR A 194 6.51 6.83 -8.01
N GLY A 195 7.53 5.99 -7.79
CA GLY A 195 8.21 5.24 -8.84
C GLY A 195 7.97 3.74 -8.68
N THR A 196 7.83 3.05 -9.80
CA THR A 196 7.73 1.59 -9.84
C THR A 196 9.00 1.02 -10.45
N PRO A 197 9.68 0.04 -9.81
CA PRO A 197 10.84 -0.62 -10.41
C PRO A 197 10.40 -1.48 -11.61
N PRO A 198 11.32 -1.74 -12.57
CA PRO A 198 11.02 -2.58 -13.72
C PRO A 198 10.64 -4.00 -13.28
N ARG A 199 9.72 -4.60 -14.01
CA ARG A 199 9.35 -6.02 -13.87
C ARG A 199 10.04 -6.81 -14.95
N LEU A 200 10.91 -7.72 -14.54
CA LEU A 200 11.69 -8.55 -15.46
C LEU A 200 11.11 -9.96 -15.55
N ASN A 201 11.22 -10.56 -16.74
CA ASN A 201 10.88 -11.98 -16.88
C ASN A 201 11.98 -12.82 -16.23
N LYS A 202 11.64 -13.55 -15.16
CA LYS A 202 12.60 -14.36 -14.39
C LYS A 202 13.32 -15.42 -15.23
N ASN A 203 12.72 -15.88 -16.32
CA ASN A 203 13.29 -16.89 -17.19
C ASN A 203 14.38 -16.33 -18.13
N THR A 204 14.51 -15.00 -18.24
CA THR A 204 15.54 -14.32 -19.03
C THR A 204 16.71 -13.83 -18.18
N ILE A 205 16.72 -14.11 -16.89
CA ILE A 205 17.77 -13.71 -15.96
C ILE A 205 18.79 -14.83 -15.86
N ASP A 206 20.05 -14.53 -16.11
CA ASP A 206 21.16 -15.42 -15.82
C ASP A 206 21.52 -15.34 -14.32
N TRP A 207 20.92 -16.21 -13.53
CA TRP A 207 21.09 -16.26 -12.09
C TRP A 207 22.52 -16.62 -11.68
N SER A 208 23.29 -17.28 -12.55
CA SER A 208 24.68 -17.70 -12.25
C SER A 208 25.63 -16.50 -12.13
N LEU A 209 25.28 -15.37 -12.77
CA LEU A 209 26.06 -14.15 -12.73
C LEU A 209 25.74 -13.26 -11.51
N LEU A 210 24.76 -13.63 -10.71
CA LEU A 210 24.26 -12.82 -9.60
C LEU A 210 24.73 -13.33 -8.26
N THR A 211 24.94 -12.43 -7.31
CA THR A 211 25.30 -12.80 -5.94
C THR A 211 24.02 -13.06 -5.12
N PRO A 212 23.80 -14.28 -4.62
CA PRO A 212 22.64 -14.53 -3.78
C PRO A 212 22.73 -13.76 -2.47
N GLN A 213 21.60 -13.21 -2.05
CA GLN A 213 21.43 -12.52 -0.78
C GLN A 213 20.35 -13.25 0.03
N PRO A 214 20.72 -14.14 0.95
CA PRO A 214 19.78 -14.82 1.83
C PRO A 214 19.13 -13.84 2.81
N GLY A 215 18.01 -14.24 3.38
CA GLY A 215 17.43 -13.56 4.53
C GLY A 215 18.33 -13.66 5.76
N ASP A 216 18.06 -12.83 6.76
CA ASP A 216 18.80 -12.85 8.03
C ASP A 216 18.40 -14.08 8.87
N SER A 217 19.36 -14.57 9.64
CA SER A 217 19.16 -15.66 10.60
C SER A 217 19.78 -15.24 11.95
N PRO A 218 19.04 -15.31 13.08
CA PRO A 218 17.60 -15.67 13.17
C PRO A 218 16.72 -14.68 12.41
N THR A 219 15.53 -15.13 12.01
CA THR A 219 14.61 -14.30 11.21
C THR A 219 14.06 -13.13 12.02
N PRO A 220 14.26 -11.88 11.57
CA PRO A 220 13.75 -10.71 12.26
C PRO A 220 12.27 -10.48 11.93
N LEU A 221 11.35 -11.20 12.60
CA LEU A 221 9.91 -11.02 12.43
C LEU A 221 9.49 -9.56 12.62
N LEU A 222 8.47 -9.14 11.88
CA LEU A 222 7.97 -7.77 11.92
C LEU A 222 6.99 -7.57 13.07
N SER A 223 6.08 -8.50 13.30
CA SER A 223 5.13 -8.47 14.41
C SER A 223 5.71 -9.07 15.69
N TYR A 224 5.33 -8.48 16.82
CA TYR A 224 5.66 -9.00 18.15
C TYR A 224 4.89 -10.26 18.52
N THR A 225 3.80 -10.57 17.80
CA THR A 225 2.92 -11.72 18.07
C THR A 225 3.02 -12.83 17.05
N SER A 226 3.87 -12.68 16.04
CA SER A 226 4.12 -13.72 15.03
C SER A 226 5.11 -14.76 15.55
N ASP A 227 4.97 -15.99 15.02
CA ASP A 227 5.91 -17.09 15.19
C ASP A 227 6.61 -17.46 13.88
N GLU A 228 7.69 -18.24 13.97
CA GLU A 228 8.44 -18.69 12.79
C GLU A 228 7.78 -19.84 12.04
N GLU A 229 6.88 -20.58 12.66
CA GLU A 229 6.34 -21.83 12.13
C GLU A 229 5.33 -21.59 10.98
N SER A 230 4.63 -20.45 11.02
CA SER A 230 3.59 -20.10 10.04
C SER A 230 4.12 -19.46 8.75
N ARG A 231 5.44 -19.33 8.57
CA ARG A 231 6.04 -18.64 7.43
C ARG A 231 6.09 -19.48 6.16
N PRO A 232 5.96 -18.84 4.98
CA PRO A 232 6.23 -19.50 3.70
C PRO A 232 7.71 -19.92 3.56
N LEU A 233 7.98 -20.76 2.55
CA LEU A 233 9.35 -21.10 2.16
C LEU A 233 10.14 -19.83 1.85
N GLN A 234 11.31 -19.69 2.49
CA GLN A 234 12.16 -18.52 2.32
C GLN A 234 12.90 -18.56 0.97
N MET A 235 13.01 -17.39 0.35
CA MET A 235 13.63 -17.21 -0.97
C MET A 235 14.81 -16.24 -0.87
N ASN A 236 15.84 -16.46 -1.68
CA ASN A 236 16.93 -15.50 -1.80
C ASN A 236 16.53 -14.32 -2.70
N CYS A 237 16.97 -13.12 -2.34
CA CYS A 237 17.16 -12.04 -3.29
C CYS A 237 18.51 -12.21 -4.00
N PHE A 238 18.71 -11.48 -5.10
CA PHE A 238 19.97 -11.51 -5.85
C PHE A 238 20.45 -10.09 -6.10
N MET A 239 21.74 -9.89 -5.94
CA MET A 239 22.38 -8.59 -6.13
C MET A 239 23.04 -8.54 -7.52
N THR A 240 22.84 -7.43 -8.20
CA THR A 240 23.55 -7.06 -9.40
C THR A 240 24.03 -5.62 -9.30
N ARG A 241 24.75 -5.16 -10.30
CA ARG A 241 25.28 -3.79 -10.37
C ARG A 241 25.02 -3.21 -11.75
N THR A 242 24.82 -1.90 -11.80
CA THR A 242 24.85 -1.15 -13.06
C THR A 242 26.30 -1.07 -13.58
N ASN A 243 26.44 -0.88 -14.87
CA ASN A 243 27.73 -0.72 -15.55
C ASN A 243 27.68 0.46 -16.52
N SER A 244 28.81 0.77 -17.19
CA SER A 244 28.90 1.91 -18.11
C SER A 244 27.89 1.87 -19.26
N LYS A 245 27.53 0.67 -19.74
CA LYS A 245 26.50 0.51 -20.78
C LYS A 245 25.12 0.88 -20.23
N THR A 246 24.79 0.44 -19.02
CA THR A 246 23.56 0.82 -18.31
C THR A 246 23.47 2.34 -18.14
N HIS A 247 24.56 2.96 -17.70
CA HIS A 247 24.60 4.41 -17.48
C HIS A 247 24.43 5.19 -18.77
N ARG A 248 25.07 4.73 -19.86
CA ARG A 248 24.91 5.35 -21.17
C ARG A 248 23.48 5.31 -21.66
N ILE A 249 22.83 4.14 -21.59
CA ILE A 249 21.40 4.00 -21.96
C ILE A 249 20.54 4.98 -21.16
N ILE A 250 20.75 5.10 -19.85
CA ILE A 250 19.98 6.04 -19.02
C ILE A 250 20.20 7.48 -19.49
N LEU A 251 21.44 7.88 -19.75
CA LEU A 251 21.76 9.24 -20.19
C LEU A 251 21.20 9.55 -21.57
N ASP A 252 21.28 8.62 -22.51
CA ASP A 252 20.79 8.78 -23.88
C ASP A 252 19.26 9.01 -23.91
N TYR A 253 18.52 8.41 -22.97
CA TYR A 253 17.05 8.49 -22.88
C TYR A 253 16.52 9.36 -21.72
N LEU A 254 17.39 10.10 -21.03
CA LEU A 254 17.00 10.90 -19.88
C LEU A 254 15.97 11.98 -20.24
N HIS A 255 16.07 12.54 -21.44
CA HIS A 255 15.15 13.54 -21.99
C HIS A 255 13.73 13.03 -22.25
N GLU A 256 13.56 11.71 -22.38
CA GLU A 256 12.25 11.05 -22.52
C GLU A 256 11.60 10.72 -21.17
N SER A 257 12.34 10.88 -20.07
CA SER A 257 11.80 10.61 -18.75
C SER A 257 10.89 11.74 -18.30
N PRO A 258 9.59 11.49 -18.01
CA PRO A 258 8.68 12.53 -17.53
C PRO A 258 9.16 13.26 -16.27
N MET A 259 10.00 12.59 -15.48
CA MET A 259 10.56 13.15 -14.23
C MET A 259 11.68 14.16 -14.49
N TYR A 260 12.45 13.99 -15.57
CA TYR A 260 13.61 14.83 -15.89
C TYR A 260 13.38 15.78 -17.06
N SER A 261 12.30 15.59 -17.82
CA SER A 261 11.89 16.45 -18.93
C SER A 261 11.00 17.63 -18.52
N GLY A 262 10.66 17.77 -17.22
CA GLY A 262 9.78 18.82 -16.72
C GLY A 262 8.28 18.55 -16.96
N ILE A 263 7.90 17.34 -17.39
CA ILE A 263 6.48 16.95 -17.57
C ILE A 263 5.80 16.74 -16.22
N ILE A 264 6.55 16.29 -15.22
CA ILE A 264 6.09 16.12 -13.83
C ILE A 264 6.78 17.19 -12.98
N GLU A 265 6.00 18.12 -12.44
CA GLU A 265 6.42 19.11 -11.48
C GLU A 265 6.44 18.55 -10.05
#